data_68d3be5c9d962bb37036f9a8eaf4f185
#
_entry.id   68d3be5c9d962bb37036f9a8eaf4f185
#
_cell.length_a   1.000
_cell.length_b   1.000
_cell.length_c   1.000
_cell.angle_alpha   90.00
_cell.angle_beta   90.00
_cell.angle_gamma   90.00
#
_symmetry.space_group_name_H-M   'P 1'
#
loop_
_entity.id
_entity.type
_entity.pdbx_description
1 polymer ?
#
loop_
_entity_poly.entity_id
_entity_poly.type
_entity_poly.pdbx_seq_one_letter_code
_entity_poly.pdbx_strand_id
1 'polypeptide(L)'
;MKAFTYIKQGEFGFTEKEKPTMIDEHDAIVRVTLSSICTSDLHIKHGSVPRAVPGITVGHEMVGIVEEVGEKVTHVKPGDRVTVNVETFCGECFYCQHGYVNNCTSPHGGWALGCRIDGGQTEYVRVPYATTGLNKIPDSVSDEQALFVGDILATGFWAARISEITEEDTVLIIGAGPTGVCCLLCTLLKNPRNIIVCEKSQARREFIQKHYPQVMVVEPEDCETFVKEHSQHGGADVVMEVVGGSDTFQLAWKCARPNAIVTVVAMYDKPQILPLPDMYGKNLIFKTGGVDGCDCEEILDLIAQGKIDTTPLITHRFPLSRIEEAYDVFENRKDGVIKVAIFPR
;
A
#
# COMPACT_ATOMS: atom_id res chain seq x y z
N MET A 1 13.05 -1.31 -24.73
CA MET A 1 12.52 -0.28 -23.83
C MET A 1 13.42 -0.13 -22.62
N LYS A 2 13.50 1.09 -22.06
CA LYS A 2 14.20 1.31 -20.80
C LYS A 2 13.38 0.79 -19.63
N ALA A 3 14.06 0.11 -18.70
CA ALA A 3 13.45 -0.41 -17.48
C ALA A 3 14.34 -0.09 -16.26
N PHE A 4 13.76 0.34 -15.17
CA PHE A 4 14.49 0.53 -13.93
C PHE A 4 14.50 -0.79 -13.15
N THR A 5 15.68 -1.32 -12.90
CA THR A 5 15.92 -2.75 -12.61
C THR A 5 16.65 -2.92 -11.29
N TYR A 6 16.27 -3.94 -10.51
CA TYR A 6 17.02 -4.43 -9.36
C TYR A 6 18.25 -5.20 -9.85
N ILE A 7 19.43 -4.60 -9.77
CA ILE A 7 20.69 -5.21 -10.23
C ILE A 7 21.20 -6.19 -9.17
N LYS A 8 21.33 -5.72 -7.94
CA LYS A 8 21.75 -6.48 -6.75
C LYS A 8 21.38 -5.70 -5.49
N GLN A 9 21.57 -6.29 -4.34
CA GLN A 9 21.36 -5.59 -3.07
C GLN A 9 22.17 -4.28 -3.02
N GLY A 10 21.48 -3.19 -2.70
CA GLY A 10 21.99 -1.84 -2.65
C GLY A 10 21.97 -1.10 -3.99
N GLU A 11 21.64 -1.75 -5.11
CA GLU A 11 21.77 -1.18 -6.44
C GLU A 11 20.54 -1.40 -7.33
N PHE A 12 19.91 -0.31 -7.72
CA PHE A 12 18.95 -0.23 -8.83
C PHE A 12 19.59 0.56 -9.97
N GLY A 13 19.23 0.25 -11.21
CA GLY A 13 19.76 0.94 -12.37
C GLY A 13 18.98 0.67 -13.64
N PHE A 14 19.23 1.47 -14.69
CA PHE A 14 18.61 1.26 -15.98
C PHE A 14 19.19 0.06 -16.72
N THR A 15 18.29 -0.72 -17.31
CA THR A 15 18.64 -1.76 -18.29
C THR A 15 17.77 -1.62 -19.54
N GLU A 16 18.28 -2.12 -20.66
CA GLU A 16 17.47 -2.27 -21.87
C GLU A 16 16.80 -3.65 -21.84
N LYS A 17 15.47 -3.65 -22.00
CA LYS A 17 14.65 -4.87 -22.10
C LYS A 17 13.83 -4.87 -23.38
N GLU A 18 13.49 -6.03 -23.87
CA GLU A 18 12.48 -6.18 -24.91
C GLU A 18 11.08 -5.85 -24.36
N LYS A 19 10.16 -5.43 -25.24
CA LYS A 19 8.74 -5.31 -24.86
C LYS A 19 8.25 -6.69 -24.42
N PRO A 20 7.59 -6.82 -23.24
CA PRO A 20 7.08 -8.10 -22.78
C PRO A 20 6.05 -8.69 -23.75
N THR A 21 6.03 -10.01 -23.84
CA THR A 21 5.03 -10.78 -24.57
C THR A 21 4.17 -11.61 -23.61
N MET A 22 2.97 -11.95 -24.03
CA MET A 22 2.13 -12.89 -23.26
C MET A 22 2.79 -14.27 -23.23
N ILE A 23 2.73 -14.94 -22.08
CA ILE A 23 3.26 -16.29 -21.85
C ILE A 23 2.10 -17.27 -21.67
N ASP A 24 0.97 -16.78 -21.17
CA ASP A 24 -0.21 -17.57 -20.83
C ASP A 24 -1.49 -16.89 -21.34
N GLU A 25 -2.54 -17.67 -21.57
CA GLU A 25 -3.87 -17.18 -22.02
C GLU A 25 -4.58 -16.29 -20.98
N HIS A 26 -4.10 -16.25 -19.73
CA HIS A 26 -4.59 -15.40 -18.64
C HIS A 26 -3.80 -14.11 -18.44
N ASP A 27 -2.78 -13.87 -19.28
CA ASP A 27 -1.95 -12.67 -19.20
C ASP A 27 -2.60 -11.47 -19.89
N ALA A 28 -2.14 -10.28 -19.51
CA ALA A 28 -2.31 -9.06 -20.31
C ALA A 28 -0.99 -8.27 -20.39
N ILE A 29 -0.83 -7.51 -21.46
CA ILE A 29 0.22 -6.51 -21.60
C ILE A 29 -0.41 -5.14 -21.35
N VAL A 30 0.15 -4.40 -20.41
CA VAL A 30 -0.28 -3.05 -20.07
C VAL A 30 0.82 -2.07 -20.46
N ARG A 31 0.45 -1.05 -21.23
CA ARG A 31 1.28 0.12 -21.45
C ARG A 31 1.12 1.07 -20.27
N VAL A 32 2.17 1.20 -19.46
CA VAL A 32 2.16 2.01 -18.25
C VAL A 32 2.02 3.49 -18.62
N THR A 33 1.07 4.19 -18.00
CA THR A 33 0.89 5.64 -18.13
C THR A 33 1.41 6.39 -16.93
N LEU A 34 1.34 5.78 -15.75
CA LEU A 34 1.82 6.33 -14.50
C LEU A 34 2.25 5.19 -13.57
N SER A 35 3.37 5.36 -12.89
CA SER A 35 3.90 4.46 -11.86
C SER A 35 4.28 5.25 -10.62
N SER A 36 4.67 4.57 -9.54
CA SER A 36 5.09 5.22 -8.30
C SER A 36 6.28 4.49 -7.68
N ILE A 37 6.85 5.11 -6.64
CA ILE A 37 7.86 4.51 -5.76
C ILE A 37 7.18 4.18 -4.43
N CYS A 38 7.33 2.94 -3.98
CA CYS A 38 6.85 2.46 -2.69
C CYS A 38 8.02 2.20 -1.72
N THR A 39 7.75 2.24 -0.43
CA THR A 39 8.73 1.85 0.60
C THR A 39 9.15 0.39 0.42
N SER A 40 8.28 -0.46 -0.10
CA SER A 40 8.60 -1.87 -0.40
C SER A 40 9.69 -2.02 -1.48
N ASP A 41 9.81 -1.06 -2.43
CA ASP A 41 10.93 -1.03 -3.39
C ASP A 41 12.26 -0.78 -2.65
N LEU A 42 12.25 0.09 -1.61
CA LEU A 42 13.44 0.32 -0.77
C LEU A 42 13.78 -0.92 0.07
N HIS A 43 12.79 -1.67 0.56
CA HIS A 43 13.02 -2.95 1.24
C HIS A 43 13.70 -3.96 0.30
N ILE A 44 13.30 -4.02 -0.98
CA ILE A 44 14.01 -4.82 -2.01
C ILE A 44 15.45 -4.32 -2.16
N LYS A 45 15.64 -3.02 -2.37
CA LYS A 45 16.96 -2.39 -2.53
C LYS A 45 17.89 -2.74 -1.37
N HIS A 46 17.41 -2.67 -0.14
CA HIS A 46 18.20 -2.93 1.07
C HIS A 46 18.33 -4.42 1.44
N GLY A 47 17.66 -5.34 0.70
CA GLY A 47 17.78 -6.77 0.93
C GLY A 47 16.86 -7.34 2.01
N SER A 48 15.87 -6.57 2.47
CA SER A 48 14.88 -7.02 3.46
C SER A 48 13.78 -7.91 2.87
N VAL A 49 13.78 -8.13 1.54
CA VAL A 49 12.84 -9.00 0.83
C VAL A 49 13.60 -10.16 0.18
N PRO A 50 13.81 -11.28 0.90
CA PRO A 50 14.66 -12.39 0.42
C PRO A 50 14.16 -13.06 -0.88
N ARG A 51 12.86 -12.92 -1.19
CA ARG A 51 12.24 -13.47 -2.41
C ARG A 51 12.43 -12.58 -3.65
N ALA A 52 12.96 -11.37 -3.51
CA ALA A 52 13.20 -10.46 -4.64
C ALA A 52 14.30 -11.05 -5.56
N VAL A 53 14.06 -10.99 -6.86
CA VAL A 53 14.92 -11.61 -7.87
C VAL A 53 15.75 -10.54 -8.58
N PRO A 54 17.09 -10.59 -8.55
CA PRO A 54 17.93 -9.71 -9.34
C PRO A 54 17.62 -9.80 -10.84
N GLY A 55 17.69 -8.67 -11.53
CA GLY A 55 17.40 -8.56 -12.97
C GLY A 55 15.96 -8.21 -13.30
N ILE A 56 15.02 -8.19 -12.34
CA ILE A 56 13.63 -7.76 -12.59
C ILE A 56 13.51 -6.24 -12.66
N THR A 57 12.56 -5.76 -13.45
CA THR A 57 12.09 -4.37 -13.39
C THR A 57 11.36 -4.15 -12.08
N VAL A 58 11.70 -3.11 -11.33
CA VAL A 58 11.04 -2.78 -10.05
C VAL A 58 9.74 -2.00 -10.26
N GLY A 59 9.04 -1.71 -9.15
CA GLY A 59 7.77 -0.97 -9.14
C GLY A 59 6.54 -1.87 -9.25
N HIS A 60 5.63 -1.70 -8.32
CA HIS A 60 4.41 -2.50 -8.20
C HIS A 60 3.14 -1.66 -8.05
N GLU A 61 3.27 -0.33 -8.04
CA GLU A 61 2.15 0.61 -8.09
C GLU A 61 2.12 1.24 -9.47
N MET A 62 1.05 1.00 -10.23
CA MET A 62 0.93 1.53 -11.59
C MET A 62 -0.50 1.54 -12.10
N VAL A 63 -0.72 2.42 -13.05
CA VAL A 63 -1.90 2.44 -13.92
C VAL A 63 -1.44 2.48 -15.37
N GLY A 64 -2.30 2.06 -16.28
CA GLY A 64 -1.95 2.04 -17.69
C GLY A 64 -3.13 1.77 -18.60
N ILE A 65 -2.80 1.54 -19.85
CA ILE A 65 -3.75 1.21 -20.91
C ILE A 65 -3.46 -0.23 -21.36
N VAL A 66 -4.49 -1.05 -21.39
CA VAL A 66 -4.39 -2.41 -21.90
C VAL A 66 -3.95 -2.37 -23.36
N GLU A 67 -2.85 -3.03 -23.67
CA GLU A 67 -2.31 -3.15 -25.04
C GLU A 67 -2.78 -4.45 -25.71
N GLU A 68 -2.66 -5.57 -24.98
CA GLU A 68 -3.01 -6.91 -25.43
C GLU A 68 -3.62 -7.69 -24.28
N VAL A 69 -4.50 -8.64 -24.56
CA VAL A 69 -5.08 -9.57 -23.59
C VAL A 69 -5.05 -11.00 -24.12
N GLY A 70 -4.81 -11.96 -23.23
CA GLY A 70 -4.94 -13.38 -23.51
C GLY A 70 -6.41 -13.80 -23.68
N GLU A 71 -6.66 -14.95 -24.30
CA GLU A 71 -7.99 -15.42 -24.68
C GLU A 71 -8.95 -15.63 -23.49
N LYS A 72 -8.41 -15.84 -22.30
CA LYS A 72 -9.19 -16.02 -21.05
C LYS A 72 -9.50 -14.71 -20.31
N VAL A 73 -8.96 -13.60 -20.76
CA VAL A 73 -9.20 -12.28 -20.15
C VAL A 73 -10.36 -11.61 -20.86
N THR A 74 -11.52 -11.55 -20.23
CA THR A 74 -12.77 -11.11 -20.88
C THR A 74 -13.36 -9.80 -20.33
N HIS A 75 -12.93 -9.37 -19.13
CA HIS A 75 -13.50 -8.19 -18.44
C HIS A 75 -12.85 -6.87 -18.85
N VAL A 76 -11.66 -6.92 -19.47
CA VAL A 76 -10.95 -5.77 -20.05
C VAL A 76 -10.55 -6.07 -21.49
N LYS A 77 -10.31 -5.03 -22.28
CA LYS A 77 -9.91 -5.12 -23.70
C LYS A 77 -8.85 -4.09 -24.04
N PRO A 78 -8.10 -4.24 -25.14
CA PRO A 78 -7.20 -3.22 -25.63
C PRO A 78 -7.85 -1.83 -25.69
N GLY A 79 -7.15 -0.83 -25.15
CA GLY A 79 -7.62 0.55 -25.01
C GLY A 79 -8.28 0.88 -23.67
N ASP A 80 -8.67 -0.08 -22.87
CA ASP A 80 -9.20 0.18 -21.53
C ASP A 80 -8.11 0.71 -20.60
N ARG A 81 -8.46 1.72 -19.78
CA ARG A 81 -7.61 2.22 -18.69
C ARG A 81 -7.78 1.31 -17.47
N VAL A 82 -6.65 0.91 -16.88
CA VAL A 82 -6.66 -0.05 -15.77
C VAL A 82 -5.68 0.35 -14.66
N THR A 83 -6.05 0.04 -13.41
CA THR A 83 -5.10 -0.09 -12.31
C THR A 83 -4.63 -1.54 -12.23
N VAL A 84 -3.38 -1.73 -11.86
CA VAL A 84 -2.75 -3.06 -11.71
C VAL A 84 -2.68 -3.38 -10.22
N ASN A 85 -3.18 -4.57 -9.87
CA ASN A 85 -3.13 -5.05 -8.50
C ASN A 85 -1.73 -5.57 -8.16
N VAL A 86 -1.17 -5.15 -7.03
CA VAL A 86 0.13 -5.63 -6.54
C VAL A 86 0.09 -7.13 -6.24
N GLU A 87 -1.02 -7.60 -5.71
CA GLU A 87 -1.27 -9.02 -5.46
C GLU A 87 -1.93 -9.64 -6.70
N THR A 88 -1.12 -10.34 -7.52
CA THR A 88 -1.66 -11.16 -8.60
C THR A 88 -2.09 -12.52 -8.05
N PHE A 89 -3.21 -13.09 -8.53
CA PHE A 89 -3.72 -14.33 -7.98
C PHE A 89 -4.60 -15.13 -8.96
N CYS A 90 -4.58 -16.45 -8.83
CA CYS A 90 -5.25 -17.33 -9.81
C CYS A 90 -6.78 -17.37 -9.70
N GLY A 91 -7.36 -16.97 -8.57
CA GLY A 91 -8.80 -17.06 -8.33
C GLY A 91 -9.34 -18.46 -8.00
N GLU A 92 -8.56 -19.53 -8.13
CA GLU A 92 -9.03 -20.93 -8.08
C GLU A 92 -8.53 -21.71 -6.86
N CYS A 93 -7.35 -21.37 -6.31
CA CYS A 93 -6.80 -22.11 -5.18
C CYS A 93 -7.59 -21.84 -3.88
N PHE A 94 -7.37 -22.70 -2.88
CA PHE A 94 -8.03 -22.57 -1.57
C PHE A 94 -7.98 -21.15 -1.01
N TYR A 95 -6.82 -20.52 -1.02
CA TYR A 95 -6.66 -19.18 -0.44
C TYR A 95 -7.43 -18.12 -1.23
N CYS A 96 -7.39 -18.17 -2.56
CA CYS A 96 -8.14 -17.23 -3.40
C CYS A 96 -9.65 -17.34 -3.18
N GLN A 97 -10.18 -18.56 -3.10
CA GLN A 97 -11.62 -18.80 -2.89
C GLN A 97 -12.11 -18.38 -1.49
N HIS A 98 -11.19 -18.18 -0.55
CA HIS A 98 -11.51 -17.71 0.81
C HIS A 98 -11.14 -16.23 1.05
N GLY A 99 -10.76 -15.49 -0.01
CA GLY A 99 -10.40 -14.08 0.10
C GLY A 99 -9.01 -13.80 0.67
N TYR A 100 -8.14 -14.82 0.78
CA TYR A 100 -6.76 -14.68 1.26
C TYR A 100 -5.79 -14.66 0.06
N VAL A 101 -6.03 -13.76 -0.87
CA VAL A 101 -5.39 -13.79 -2.21
C VAL A 101 -3.89 -13.55 -2.17
N ASN A 102 -3.37 -12.82 -1.18
CA ASN A 102 -1.94 -12.65 -0.92
C ASN A 102 -1.21 -13.98 -0.63
N ASN A 103 -1.93 -15.01 -0.22
CA ASN A 103 -1.42 -16.36 0.01
C ASN A 103 -1.65 -17.32 -1.18
N CYS A 104 -1.97 -16.79 -2.36
CA CYS A 104 -2.17 -17.59 -3.56
C CYS A 104 -0.98 -18.53 -3.82
N THR A 105 -1.25 -19.82 -4.03
CA THR A 105 -0.22 -20.85 -4.21
C THR A 105 0.26 -21.01 -5.65
N SER A 106 -0.28 -20.24 -6.58
CA SER A 106 0.17 -20.24 -7.98
C SER A 106 1.56 -19.61 -8.14
N PRO A 107 2.33 -19.95 -9.18
CA PRO A 107 3.72 -19.50 -9.35
C PRO A 107 3.91 -17.98 -9.30
N HIS A 108 2.95 -17.23 -9.80
CA HIS A 108 2.94 -15.76 -9.76
C HIS A 108 1.93 -15.20 -8.74
N GLY A 109 1.47 -16.02 -7.78
CA GLY A 109 0.54 -15.61 -6.75
C GLY A 109 1.16 -14.71 -5.70
N GLY A 110 0.35 -13.82 -5.10
CA GLY A 110 0.80 -12.84 -4.13
C GLY A 110 1.65 -11.72 -4.76
N TRP A 111 2.45 -11.03 -3.97
CA TRP A 111 3.33 -9.97 -4.49
C TRP A 111 4.41 -10.53 -5.43
N ALA A 112 4.12 -10.54 -6.72
CA ALA A 112 5.02 -11.00 -7.77
C ALA A 112 5.60 -9.84 -8.59
N LEU A 113 4.76 -8.90 -9.05
CA LEU A 113 5.15 -7.76 -9.86
C LEU A 113 6.15 -6.87 -9.11
N GLY A 114 7.24 -6.50 -9.77
CA GLY A 114 8.29 -5.66 -9.18
C GLY A 114 9.09 -6.33 -8.06
N CYS A 115 8.88 -7.63 -7.82
CA CYS A 115 9.57 -8.40 -6.78
C CYS A 115 10.17 -9.71 -7.32
N ARG A 116 9.35 -10.57 -7.93
CA ARG A 116 9.78 -11.87 -8.49
C ARG A 116 9.71 -11.91 -10.01
N ILE A 117 8.91 -11.03 -10.60
CA ILE A 117 8.78 -10.80 -12.04
C ILE A 117 8.83 -9.31 -12.31
N ASP A 118 8.99 -8.93 -13.58
CA ASP A 118 9.06 -7.52 -13.99
C ASP A 118 7.84 -6.72 -13.53
N GLY A 119 8.08 -5.52 -13.00
CA GLY A 119 7.10 -4.55 -12.54
C GLY A 119 6.93 -3.37 -13.48
N GLY A 120 6.41 -2.25 -12.95
CA GLY A 120 5.88 -1.13 -13.72
C GLY A 120 6.77 0.10 -13.85
N GLN A 121 8.02 0.10 -13.34
CA GLN A 121 8.93 1.23 -13.57
C GLN A 121 9.62 1.09 -14.95
N THR A 122 8.78 1.05 -15.99
CA THR A 122 9.09 0.85 -17.39
C THR A 122 7.92 1.31 -18.27
N GLU A 123 8.02 1.16 -19.60
CA GLU A 123 6.94 1.54 -20.53
C GLU A 123 5.83 0.48 -20.65
N TYR A 124 6.16 -0.82 -20.52
CA TYR A 124 5.22 -1.92 -20.66
C TYR A 124 5.48 -2.99 -19.60
N VAL A 125 4.40 -3.57 -19.09
CA VAL A 125 4.45 -4.65 -18.10
C VAL A 125 3.51 -5.79 -18.52
N ARG A 126 3.95 -7.05 -18.31
CA ARG A 126 3.09 -8.22 -18.40
C ARG A 126 2.43 -8.48 -17.04
N VAL A 127 1.13 -8.53 -17.00
CA VAL A 127 0.34 -8.81 -15.79
C VAL A 127 -0.19 -10.24 -15.89
N PRO A 128 0.30 -11.18 -15.06
CA PRO A 128 -0.25 -12.54 -15.00
C PRO A 128 -1.60 -12.52 -14.28
N TYR A 129 -2.44 -13.54 -14.56
CA TYR A 129 -3.79 -13.62 -13.98
C TYR A 129 -4.58 -12.30 -14.14
N ALA A 130 -4.54 -11.73 -15.34
CA ALA A 130 -5.07 -10.39 -15.59
C ALA A 130 -6.56 -10.24 -15.25
N THR A 131 -7.34 -11.33 -15.25
CA THR A 131 -8.74 -11.34 -14.81
C THR A 131 -8.91 -10.84 -13.37
N THR A 132 -7.94 -11.12 -12.51
CA THR A 132 -7.92 -10.69 -11.10
C THR A 132 -6.92 -9.57 -10.84
N GLY A 133 -5.91 -9.46 -11.71
CA GLY A 133 -4.81 -8.50 -11.59
C GLY A 133 -5.09 -7.12 -12.17
N LEU A 134 -6.17 -6.94 -12.96
CA LEU A 134 -6.53 -5.67 -13.59
C LEU A 134 -7.93 -5.25 -13.16
N ASN A 135 -8.08 -3.95 -12.86
CA ASN A 135 -9.38 -3.35 -12.58
C ASN A 135 -9.56 -2.13 -13.49
N LYS A 136 -10.69 -2.07 -14.19
CA LYS A 136 -10.99 -0.98 -15.13
C LYS A 136 -11.23 0.32 -14.36
N ILE A 137 -10.52 1.38 -14.75
CA ILE A 137 -10.67 2.71 -14.17
C ILE A 137 -11.90 3.37 -14.78
N PRO A 138 -12.89 3.82 -13.97
CA PRO A 138 -14.03 4.59 -14.45
C PRO A 138 -13.58 5.86 -15.19
N ASP A 139 -14.34 6.30 -16.19
CA ASP A 139 -14.00 7.49 -16.99
C ASP A 139 -13.92 8.78 -16.15
N SER A 140 -14.66 8.84 -15.04
CA SER A 140 -14.66 9.97 -14.09
C SER A 140 -13.42 9.99 -13.17
N VAL A 141 -12.61 8.92 -13.15
CA VAL A 141 -11.44 8.80 -12.28
C VAL A 141 -10.17 9.01 -13.09
N SER A 142 -9.31 9.91 -12.65
CA SER A 142 -8.00 10.15 -13.30
C SER A 142 -6.99 9.05 -12.98
N ASP A 143 -5.91 8.97 -13.76
CA ASP A 143 -4.79 8.06 -13.50
C ASP A 143 -4.13 8.35 -12.15
N GLU A 144 -3.98 9.64 -11.76
CA GLU A 144 -3.42 10.01 -10.45
C GLU A 144 -4.31 9.56 -9.29
N GLN A 145 -5.64 9.64 -9.42
CA GLN A 145 -6.57 9.14 -8.40
C GLN A 145 -6.54 7.61 -8.28
N ALA A 146 -6.32 6.90 -9.39
CA ALA A 146 -6.29 5.44 -9.42
C ALA A 146 -4.90 4.83 -9.08
N LEU A 147 -3.83 5.65 -9.08
CA LEU A 147 -2.45 5.16 -9.00
C LEU A 147 -2.17 4.22 -7.81
N PHE A 148 -2.78 4.51 -6.67
CA PHE A 148 -2.51 3.78 -5.42
C PHE A 148 -3.54 2.69 -5.10
N VAL A 149 -4.56 2.52 -5.94
CA VAL A 149 -5.66 1.56 -5.71
C VAL A 149 -5.13 0.13 -5.60
N GLY A 150 -4.18 -0.25 -6.46
CA GLY A 150 -3.66 -1.62 -6.52
C GLY A 150 -2.73 -2.00 -5.37
N ASP A 151 -2.28 -1.07 -4.52
CA ASP A 151 -1.32 -1.34 -3.44
C ASP A 151 -1.68 -0.62 -2.14
N ILE A 152 -1.13 0.59 -1.90
CA ILE A 152 -1.22 1.21 -0.58
C ILE A 152 -2.64 1.60 -0.18
N LEU A 153 -3.51 1.93 -1.14
CA LEU A 153 -4.91 2.22 -0.83
C LEU A 153 -5.69 0.92 -0.55
N ALA A 154 -5.46 -0.15 -1.32
CA ALA A 154 -5.98 -1.48 -0.99
C ALA A 154 -5.48 -1.95 0.38
N THR A 155 -4.21 -1.69 0.70
CA THR A 155 -3.62 -1.98 2.03
C THR A 155 -4.37 -1.24 3.15
N GLY A 156 -4.64 0.05 2.98
CA GLY A 156 -5.42 0.84 3.94
C GLY A 156 -6.86 0.34 4.08
N PHE A 157 -7.48 -0.04 2.98
CA PHE A 157 -8.85 -0.56 2.95
C PHE A 157 -8.94 -1.92 3.66
N TRP A 158 -8.03 -2.83 3.35
CA TRP A 158 -7.87 -4.11 4.03
C TRP A 158 -7.63 -3.92 5.54
N ALA A 159 -6.71 -3.03 5.93
CA ALA A 159 -6.40 -2.76 7.33
C ALA A 159 -7.62 -2.24 8.09
N ALA A 160 -8.39 -1.31 7.52
CA ALA A 160 -9.61 -0.79 8.12
C ALA A 160 -10.70 -1.88 8.25
N ARG A 161 -10.81 -2.77 7.24
CA ARG A 161 -11.76 -3.88 7.24
C ARG A 161 -11.46 -4.89 8.34
N ILE A 162 -10.20 -5.37 8.43
CA ILE A 162 -9.84 -6.38 9.44
C ILE A 162 -9.79 -5.80 10.86
N SER A 163 -9.69 -4.48 10.99
CA SER A 163 -9.73 -3.79 12.28
C SER A 163 -11.14 -3.70 12.90
N GLU A 164 -12.18 -4.10 12.15
CA GLU A 164 -13.58 -4.15 12.63
C GLU A 164 -14.08 -2.83 13.23
N ILE A 165 -13.64 -1.71 12.67
CA ILE A 165 -13.92 -0.36 13.17
C ILE A 165 -15.42 -0.08 13.16
N THR A 166 -15.92 0.45 14.29
CA THR A 166 -17.30 0.92 14.49
C THR A 166 -17.36 2.42 14.76
N GLU A 167 -18.56 3.00 14.70
CA GLU A 167 -18.80 4.42 14.97
C GLU A 167 -18.54 4.82 16.45
N GLU A 168 -18.49 3.85 17.36
CA GLU A 168 -18.21 4.10 18.78
C GLU A 168 -16.72 4.16 19.11
N ASP A 169 -15.86 3.73 18.19
CA ASP A 169 -14.43 3.52 18.44
C ASP A 169 -13.62 4.80 18.47
N THR A 170 -12.59 4.81 19.31
CA THR A 170 -11.42 5.65 19.17
C THR A 170 -10.34 4.86 18.45
N VAL A 171 -9.95 5.32 17.25
CA VAL A 171 -8.95 4.69 16.41
C VAL A 171 -7.62 5.46 16.49
N LEU A 172 -6.54 4.77 16.83
CA LEU A 172 -5.17 5.30 16.76
C LEU A 172 -4.47 4.74 15.53
N ILE A 173 -3.91 5.63 14.72
CA ILE A 173 -3.03 5.27 13.59
C ILE A 173 -1.62 5.75 13.92
N ILE A 174 -0.67 4.83 14.01
CA ILE A 174 0.74 5.14 14.27
C ILE A 174 1.48 5.19 12.94
N GLY A 175 1.89 6.39 12.55
CA GLY A 175 2.55 6.72 11.30
C GLY A 175 1.63 7.42 10.30
N ALA A 176 2.08 8.59 9.80
CA ALA A 176 1.45 9.35 8.71
C ALA A 176 2.30 9.30 7.42
N GLY A 177 2.93 8.16 7.16
CA GLY A 177 3.49 7.86 5.84
C GLY A 177 2.38 7.61 4.82
N PRO A 178 2.73 7.36 3.54
CA PRO A 178 1.73 7.15 2.48
C PRO A 178 0.67 6.10 2.84
N THR A 179 1.10 4.93 3.32
CA THR A 179 0.19 3.86 3.75
C THR A 179 -0.64 4.27 4.97
N GLY A 180 -0.04 5.01 5.93
CA GLY A 180 -0.78 5.53 7.09
C GLY A 180 -1.89 6.50 6.71
N VAL A 181 -1.66 7.36 5.70
CA VAL A 181 -2.70 8.24 5.17
C VAL A 181 -3.79 7.44 4.44
N CYS A 182 -3.43 6.37 3.72
CA CYS A 182 -4.42 5.46 3.13
C CYS A 182 -5.26 4.76 4.21
N CYS A 183 -4.63 4.30 5.31
CA CYS A 183 -5.36 3.77 6.47
C CYS A 183 -6.32 4.83 7.06
N LEU A 184 -5.87 6.08 7.17
CA LEU A 184 -6.71 7.19 7.63
C LEU A 184 -7.92 7.41 6.72
N LEU A 185 -7.72 7.48 5.39
CA LEU A 185 -8.79 7.65 4.43
C LEU A 185 -9.86 6.55 4.56
N CYS A 186 -9.41 5.29 4.68
CA CYS A 186 -10.31 4.15 4.84
C CYS A 186 -10.97 4.10 6.23
N THR A 187 -10.30 4.58 7.28
CA THR A 187 -10.86 4.75 8.63
C THR A 187 -11.97 5.80 8.63
N LEU A 188 -11.77 6.92 7.92
CA LEU A 188 -12.79 7.97 7.78
C LEU A 188 -14.10 7.45 7.17
N LEU A 189 -14.06 6.47 6.27
CA LEU A 189 -15.26 5.82 5.72
C LEU A 189 -16.10 5.09 6.77
N LYS A 190 -15.49 4.67 7.88
CA LYS A 190 -16.16 3.97 8.99
C LYS A 190 -16.78 4.93 10.00
N ASN A 191 -16.50 6.23 9.89
CA ASN A 191 -17.02 7.29 10.74
C ASN A 191 -16.89 7.01 12.26
N PRO A 192 -15.68 6.61 12.74
CA PRO A 192 -15.49 6.33 14.17
C PRO A 192 -15.62 7.63 14.98
N ARG A 193 -15.84 7.47 16.29
CA ARG A 193 -16.00 8.59 17.24
C ARG A 193 -14.80 9.54 17.24
N ASN A 194 -13.60 8.97 17.30
CA ASN A 194 -12.35 9.71 17.29
C ASN A 194 -11.31 9.03 16.40
N ILE A 195 -10.53 9.84 15.69
CA ILE A 195 -9.33 9.38 14.99
C ILE A 195 -8.14 10.18 15.50
N ILE A 196 -7.11 9.47 15.95
CA ILE A 196 -5.85 10.02 16.42
C ILE A 196 -4.74 9.51 15.51
N VAL A 197 -3.91 10.40 14.99
CA VAL A 197 -2.73 10.06 14.20
C VAL A 197 -1.47 10.43 15.00
N CYS A 198 -0.65 9.43 15.30
CA CYS A 198 0.64 9.61 15.94
C CYS A 198 1.75 9.64 14.88
N GLU A 199 2.47 10.78 14.77
CA GLU A 199 3.53 10.96 13.79
C GLU A 199 4.65 11.85 14.34
N LYS A 200 5.90 11.42 14.16
CA LYS A 200 7.09 12.17 14.63
C LYS A 200 7.47 13.35 13.73
N SER A 201 7.19 13.27 12.43
CA SER A 201 7.54 14.31 11.47
C SER A 201 6.56 15.47 11.56
N GLN A 202 7.06 16.66 11.92
CA GLN A 202 6.26 17.88 11.96
C GLN A 202 5.56 18.15 10.61
N ALA A 203 6.31 18.06 9.51
CA ALA A 203 5.75 18.31 8.18
C ALA A 203 4.57 17.36 7.83
N ARG A 204 4.63 16.09 8.25
CA ARG A 204 3.54 15.14 8.06
C ARG A 204 2.35 15.41 9.00
N ARG A 205 2.61 15.83 10.24
CA ARG A 205 1.54 16.27 11.13
C ARG A 205 0.80 17.48 10.56
N GLU A 206 1.53 18.48 10.05
CA GLU A 206 0.96 19.65 9.37
C GLU A 206 0.16 19.26 8.12
N PHE A 207 0.65 18.28 7.35
CA PHE A 207 -0.10 17.72 6.21
C PHE A 207 -1.44 17.13 6.65
N ILE A 208 -1.47 16.30 7.71
CA ILE A 208 -2.72 15.72 8.24
C ILE A 208 -3.66 16.83 8.72
N GLN A 209 -3.18 17.78 9.52
CA GLN A 209 -4.01 18.89 10.02
C GLN A 209 -4.60 19.75 8.92
N LYS A 210 -3.81 19.96 7.84
CA LYS A 210 -4.27 20.76 6.68
C LYS A 210 -5.34 20.05 5.87
N HIS A 211 -5.20 18.76 5.62
CA HIS A 211 -6.07 18.01 4.71
C HIS A 211 -7.22 17.30 5.43
N TYR A 212 -7.06 16.99 6.72
CA TYR A 212 -8.03 16.26 7.55
C TYR A 212 -8.21 16.94 8.92
N PRO A 213 -8.76 18.16 8.98
CA PRO A 213 -8.82 18.97 10.19
C PRO A 213 -9.66 18.36 11.33
N GLN A 214 -10.49 17.37 11.03
CA GLN A 214 -11.27 16.60 12.01
C GLN A 214 -10.45 15.54 12.75
N VAL A 215 -9.21 15.27 12.32
CA VAL A 215 -8.34 14.25 12.88
C VAL A 215 -7.41 14.87 13.92
N MET A 216 -7.32 14.26 15.08
CA MET A 216 -6.39 14.66 16.12
C MET A 216 -4.98 14.16 15.79
N VAL A 217 -3.97 14.98 16.03
CA VAL A 217 -2.57 14.65 15.72
C VAL A 217 -1.70 14.82 16.97
N VAL A 218 -0.82 13.85 17.22
CA VAL A 218 0.03 13.81 18.41
C VAL A 218 1.46 13.33 18.07
N GLU A 219 2.45 13.78 18.84
CA GLU A 219 3.82 13.26 18.79
C GLU A 219 3.94 11.94 19.57
N PRO A 220 4.92 11.07 19.22
CA PRO A 220 5.10 9.79 19.89
C PRO A 220 5.29 9.88 21.42
N GLU A 221 5.98 10.92 21.88
CA GLU A 221 6.32 11.15 23.29
C GLU A 221 5.07 11.37 24.15
N ASP A 222 4.04 12.00 23.58
CA ASP A 222 2.81 12.35 24.26
C ASP A 222 1.67 11.36 23.98
N CYS A 223 1.87 10.44 23.03
CA CYS A 223 0.82 9.62 22.43
C CYS A 223 0.03 8.81 23.45
N GLU A 224 0.69 8.13 24.39
CA GLU A 224 0.01 7.29 25.39
C GLU A 224 -0.91 8.12 26.31
N THR A 225 -0.44 9.25 26.78
CA THR A 225 -1.22 10.17 27.63
C THR A 225 -2.37 10.77 26.84
N PHE A 226 -2.08 11.26 25.62
CA PHE A 226 -3.07 11.87 24.76
C PHE A 226 -4.22 10.91 24.40
N VAL A 227 -3.89 9.66 24.04
CA VAL A 227 -4.91 8.64 23.72
C VAL A 227 -5.77 8.34 24.93
N LYS A 228 -5.19 8.24 26.15
CA LYS A 228 -5.96 8.01 27.40
C LYS A 228 -6.96 9.14 27.67
N GLU A 229 -6.56 10.38 27.44
CA GLU A 229 -7.39 11.57 27.68
C GLU A 229 -8.51 11.73 26.64
N HIS A 230 -8.27 11.28 25.38
CA HIS A 230 -9.19 11.47 24.27
C HIS A 230 -9.95 10.19 23.86
N SER A 231 -9.90 9.15 24.70
CA SER A 231 -10.64 7.90 24.53
C SER A 231 -11.63 7.67 25.67
N GLN A 232 -12.70 6.90 25.40
CA GLN A 232 -13.73 6.64 26.42
C GLN A 232 -13.29 5.65 27.51
N HIS A 233 -12.33 4.76 27.17
CA HIS A 233 -11.99 3.62 28.00
C HIS A 233 -10.51 3.58 28.38
N GLY A 234 -9.85 4.74 28.41
CA GLY A 234 -8.46 4.88 28.85
C GLY A 234 -7.43 4.26 27.88
N GLY A 235 -7.78 4.16 26.60
CA GLY A 235 -6.95 3.67 25.51
C GLY A 235 -7.77 3.52 24.24
N ALA A 236 -7.10 3.37 23.10
CA ALA A 236 -7.75 3.22 21.80
C ALA A 236 -8.46 1.86 21.68
N ASP A 237 -9.64 1.83 21.07
CA ASP A 237 -10.40 0.62 20.74
C ASP A 237 -9.73 -0.17 19.60
N VAL A 238 -9.17 0.56 18.66
CA VAL A 238 -8.42 0.04 17.53
C VAL A 238 -7.09 0.79 17.40
N VAL A 239 -6.00 0.06 17.19
CA VAL A 239 -4.69 0.63 16.91
C VAL A 239 -4.16 0.03 15.60
N MET A 240 -3.82 0.89 14.63
CA MET A 240 -3.12 0.49 13.41
C MET A 240 -1.66 0.91 13.49
N GLU A 241 -0.74 -0.05 13.47
CA GLU A 241 0.70 0.19 13.42
C GLU A 241 1.16 0.15 11.97
N VAL A 242 1.64 1.30 11.45
CA VAL A 242 1.94 1.48 10.01
C VAL A 242 3.37 2.01 9.77
N VAL A 243 4.29 1.83 10.72
CA VAL A 243 5.69 2.31 10.66
C VAL A 243 6.69 1.18 10.53
N GLY A 244 6.53 0.08 11.28
CA GLY A 244 7.43 -1.07 11.28
C GLY A 244 8.65 -0.94 12.18
N GLY A 245 8.58 -0.11 13.23
CA GLY A 245 9.65 0.06 14.22
C GLY A 245 9.37 -0.66 15.54
N SER A 246 10.43 -1.08 16.25
CA SER A 246 10.28 -1.72 17.57
C SER A 246 9.57 -0.80 18.57
N ASP A 247 9.90 0.49 18.57
CA ASP A 247 9.29 1.46 19.47
C ASP A 247 7.81 1.68 19.14
N THR A 248 7.45 1.70 17.85
CA THR A 248 6.07 1.86 17.40
C THR A 248 5.21 0.65 17.68
N PHE A 249 5.77 -0.57 17.59
CA PHE A 249 5.10 -1.78 18.02
C PHE A 249 4.80 -1.77 19.53
N GLN A 250 5.79 -1.35 20.36
CA GLN A 250 5.58 -1.22 21.80
C GLN A 250 4.55 -0.14 22.12
N LEU A 251 4.58 0.99 21.42
CA LEU A 251 3.60 2.06 21.59
C LEU A 251 2.17 1.57 21.22
N ALA A 252 2.04 0.79 20.16
CA ALA A 252 0.74 0.30 19.68
C ALA A 252 -0.03 -0.45 20.77
N TRP A 253 0.59 -1.46 21.38
CA TRP A 253 -0.12 -2.24 22.40
C TRP A 253 -0.29 -1.49 23.74
N LYS A 254 0.61 -0.52 24.06
CA LYS A 254 0.46 0.33 25.25
C LYS A 254 -0.74 1.25 25.14
N CYS A 255 -0.93 1.88 23.97
CA CYS A 255 -2.05 2.78 23.71
C CYS A 255 -3.40 2.07 23.57
N ALA A 256 -3.39 0.76 23.32
CA ALA A 256 -4.60 -0.05 23.21
C ALA A 256 -5.28 -0.26 24.56
N ARG A 257 -6.60 -0.07 24.66
CA ARG A 257 -7.37 -0.45 25.86
C ARG A 257 -7.43 -1.98 26.02
N PRO A 258 -7.84 -2.50 27.17
CA PRO A 258 -8.18 -3.92 27.29
C PRO A 258 -9.23 -4.36 26.25
N ASN A 259 -9.05 -5.55 25.67
CA ASN A 259 -9.85 -6.14 24.58
C ASN A 259 -9.87 -5.32 23.28
N ALA A 260 -8.85 -4.50 23.03
CA ALA A 260 -8.70 -3.76 21.77
C ALA A 260 -8.13 -4.64 20.66
N ILE A 261 -8.33 -4.19 19.42
CA ILE A 261 -7.68 -4.75 18.23
C ILE A 261 -6.43 -3.94 17.92
N VAL A 262 -5.30 -4.63 17.74
CA VAL A 262 -4.04 -4.06 17.27
C VAL A 262 -3.73 -4.65 15.89
N THR A 263 -3.90 -3.84 14.85
CA THR A 263 -3.62 -4.22 13.46
C THR A 263 -2.22 -3.78 13.09
N VAL A 264 -1.35 -4.76 12.82
CA VAL A 264 0.03 -4.54 12.39
C VAL A 264 0.08 -4.59 10.87
N VAL A 265 0.19 -3.43 10.25
CA VAL A 265 0.16 -3.25 8.78
C VAL A 265 1.57 -3.19 8.19
N ALA A 266 2.51 -2.63 8.95
CA ALA A 266 3.85 -2.39 8.48
C ALA A 266 4.68 -3.67 8.30
N MET A 267 5.64 -3.62 7.38
CA MET A 267 6.72 -4.62 7.27
C MET A 267 7.80 -4.35 8.33
N TYR A 268 8.29 -5.42 8.95
CA TYR A 268 9.36 -5.36 9.95
C TYR A 268 10.62 -6.06 9.46
N ASP A 269 11.76 -5.41 9.64
CA ASP A 269 13.08 -5.97 9.30
C ASP A 269 13.64 -6.88 10.41
N LYS A 270 13.08 -6.81 11.63
CA LYS A 270 13.54 -7.56 12.80
C LYS A 270 12.39 -8.16 13.59
N PRO A 271 12.60 -9.31 14.26
CA PRO A 271 11.61 -9.89 15.17
C PRO A 271 11.16 -8.90 16.24
N GLN A 272 9.86 -8.91 16.56
CA GLN A 272 9.28 -8.10 17.62
C GLN A 272 8.95 -8.97 18.84
N ILE A 273 9.09 -8.39 20.03
CA ILE A 273 8.84 -9.07 21.30
C ILE A 273 7.42 -8.72 21.80
N LEU A 274 6.64 -9.76 22.07
CA LEU A 274 5.39 -9.64 22.83
C LEU A 274 5.73 -9.76 24.33
N PRO A 275 5.73 -8.67 25.12
CA PRO A 275 6.04 -8.71 26.54
C PRO A 275 4.83 -9.23 27.32
N LEU A 276 4.56 -10.52 27.25
CA LEU A 276 3.36 -11.15 27.81
C LEU A 276 3.11 -10.83 29.29
N PRO A 277 4.15 -10.73 30.18
CA PRO A 277 3.91 -10.31 31.58
C PRO A 277 3.25 -8.94 31.69
N ASP A 278 3.67 -7.98 30.84
CA ASP A 278 3.16 -6.59 30.87
C ASP A 278 1.78 -6.47 30.19
N MET A 279 1.47 -7.42 29.32
CA MET A 279 0.21 -7.49 28.57
C MET A 279 -0.85 -8.34 29.28
N TYR A 280 -0.49 -8.98 30.39
CA TYR A 280 -1.42 -9.84 31.12
C TYR A 280 -2.68 -9.07 31.57
N GLY A 281 -3.84 -9.60 31.22
CA GLY A 281 -5.13 -8.97 31.51
C GLY A 281 -5.58 -7.91 30.46
N LYS A 282 -4.74 -7.52 29.49
CA LYS A 282 -5.21 -6.65 28.39
C LYS A 282 -6.08 -7.39 27.37
N ASN A 283 -5.94 -8.70 27.24
CA ASN A 283 -6.73 -9.54 26.31
C ASN A 283 -6.76 -8.98 24.88
N LEU A 284 -5.62 -8.54 24.36
CA LEU A 284 -5.52 -7.90 23.05
C LEU A 284 -5.69 -8.91 21.91
N ILE A 285 -6.29 -8.44 20.81
CA ILE A 285 -6.34 -9.16 19.54
C ILE A 285 -5.32 -8.55 18.59
N PHE A 286 -4.31 -9.32 18.19
CA PHE A 286 -3.37 -8.90 17.15
C PHE A 286 -3.82 -9.44 15.80
N LYS A 287 -3.91 -8.54 14.81
CA LYS A 287 -4.16 -8.89 13.41
C LYS A 287 -2.99 -8.42 12.58
N THR A 288 -2.42 -9.32 11.79
CA THR A 288 -1.26 -9.01 10.94
C THR A 288 -1.36 -9.77 9.62
N GLY A 289 -0.79 -9.22 8.57
CA GLY A 289 -0.78 -9.85 7.26
C GLY A 289 -0.34 -8.90 6.16
N GLY A 290 -0.39 -9.38 4.93
CA GLY A 290 -0.27 -8.59 3.73
C GLY A 290 -1.66 -8.24 3.18
N VAL A 291 -1.72 -7.25 2.31
CA VAL A 291 -2.97 -6.83 1.65
C VAL A 291 -3.61 -7.98 0.88
N ASP A 292 -4.93 -8.09 0.99
CA ASP A 292 -5.74 -8.89 0.09
C ASP A 292 -6.27 -7.97 -1.01
N GLY A 293 -5.63 -7.95 -2.17
CA GLY A 293 -5.95 -7.03 -3.27
C GLY A 293 -7.29 -7.28 -3.97
N CYS A 294 -8.28 -7.82 -3.29
CA CYS A 294 -9.58 -8.16 -3.86
C CYS A 294 -10.60 -7.01 -3.87
N ASP A 295 -10.31 -5.90 -3.20
CA ASP A 295 -11.27 -4.78 -3.02
C ASP A 295 -11.06 -3.62 -4.01
N CYS A 296 -10.19 -3.77 -5.03
CA CYS A 296 -9.81 -2.66 -5.91
C CYS A 296 -10.99 -2.06 -6.69
N GLU A 297 -11.96 -2.88 -7.11
CA GLU A 297 -13.16 -2.39 -7.80
C GLU A 297 -14.02 -1.50 -6.89
N GLU A 298 -14.29 -1.95 -5.65
CA GLU A 298 -15.02 -1.16 -4.66
C GLU A 298 -14.30 0.17 -4.34
N ILE A 299 -12.97 0.13 -4.24
CA ILE A 299 -12.16 1.33 -3.99
C ILE A 299 -12.26 2.33 -5.15
N LEU A 300 -12.23 1.86 -6.40
CA LEU A 300 -12.43 2.71 -7.57
C LEU A 300 -13.81 3.36 -7.58
N ASP A 301 -14.85 2.63 -7.18
CA ASP A 301 -16.20 3.17 -7.04
C ASP A 301 -16.29 4.24 -5.96
N LEU A 302 -15.61 4.05 -4.83
CA LEU A 302 -15.54 5.07 -3.75
C LEU A 302 -14.81 6.34 -4.21
N ILE A 303 -13.76 6.20 -5.02
CA ILE A 303 -13.07 7.33 -5.65
C ILE A 303 -14.01 8.04 -6.64
N ALA A 304 -14.70 7.30 -7.51
CA ALA A 304 -15.64 7.85 -8.48
C ALA A 304 -16.80 8.60 -7.82
N GLN A 305 -17.20 8.19 -6.60
CA GLN A 305 -18.20 8.88 -5.76
C GLN A 305 -17.63 10.08 -4.99
N GLY A 306 -16.32 10.37 -5.11
CA GLY A 306 -15.66 11.44 -4.36
C GLY A 306 -15.51 11.19 -2.87
N LYS A 307 -15.64 9.93 -2.40
CA LYS A 307 -15.49 9.55 -0.99
C LYS A 307 -14.04 9.35 -0.56
N ILE A 308 -13.16 9.06 -1.51
CA ILE A 308 -11.72 8.93 -1.32
C ILE A 308 -11.00 9.78 -2.36
N ASP A 309 -9.99 10.53 -1.93
CA ASP A 309 -9.05 11.24 -2.80
C ASP A 309 -7.62 11.06 -2.30
N THR A 310 -6.79 10.38 -3.10
CA THR A 310 -5.38 10.14 -2.81
C THR A 310 -4.45 11.11 -3.53
N THR A 311 -4.97 12.01 -4.36
CA THR A 311 -4.14 12.95 -5.14
C THR A 311 -3.26 13.87 -4.28
N PRO A 312 -3.66 14.29 -3.05
CA PRO A 312 -2.79 15.05 -2.17
C PRO A 312 -1.50 14.31 -1.75
N LEU A 313 -1.47 12.98 -1.85
CA LEU A 313 -0.27 12.19 -1.56
C LEU A 313 0.82 12.38 -2.62
N ILE A 314 0.48 12.72 -3.87
CA ILE A 314 1.43 12.92 -4.97
C ILE A 314 2.09 14.29 -4.84
N THR A 315 3.15 14.34 -4.05
CA THR A 315 3.89 15.58 -3.81
C THR A 315 4.93 15.88 -4.90
N HIS A 316 5.43 14.86 -5.57
CA HIS A 316 6.48 14.98 -6.59
C HIS A 316 6.14 14.20 -7.85
N ARG A 317 6.63 14.70 -8.99
CA ARG A 317 6.42 14.10 -10.31
C ARG A 317 7.73 14.10 -11.08
N PHE A 318 8.13 12.93 -11.59
CA PHE A 318 9.36 12.76 -12.37
C PHE A 318 9.10 11.94 -13.63
N PRO A 319 9.77 12.25 -14.74
CA PRO A 319 9.84 11.33 -15.87
C PRO A 319 10.68 10.10 -15.47
N LEU A 320 10.41 8.95 -16.08
CA LEU A 320 11.18 7.72 -15.84
C LEU A 320 12.69 7.94 -16.05
N SER A 321 13.07 8.81 -16.99
CA SER A 321 14.48 9.14 -17.24
C SER A 321 15.22 9.79 -16.07
N ARG A 322 14.47 10.28 -15.06
CA ARG A 322 15.01 10.88 -13.82
C ARG A 322 14.61 10.07 -12.56
N ILE A 323 14.31 8.78 -12.71
CA ILE A 323 13.83 7.96 -11.60
C ILE A 323 14.88 7.80 -10.48
N GLU A 324 16.19 7.85 -10.81
CA GLU A 324 17.25 7.79 -9.80
C GLU A 324 17.18 9.00 -8.85
N GLU A 325 16.91 10.18 -9.38
CA GLU A 325 16.67 11.39 -8.58
C GLU A 325 15.37 11.26 -7.75
N ALA A 326 14.33 10.70 -8.34
CA ALA A 326 13.07 10.44 -7.65
C ALA A 326 13.27 9.48 -6.44
N TYR A 327 14.09 8.44 -6.61
CA TYR A 327 14.47 7.55 -5.52
C TYR A 327 15.29 8.27 -4.44
N ASP A 328 16.23 9.14 -4.83
CA ASP A 328 17.03 9.93 -3.87
C ASP A 328 16.13 10.88 -3.04
N VAL A 329 15.16 11.54 -3.67
CA VAL A 329 14.17 12.37 -2.99
C VAL A 329 13.31 11.53 -2.04
N PHE A 330 12.81 10.38 -2.49
CA PHE A 330 11.91 9.54 -1.72
C PHE A 330 12.61 8.85 -0.54
N GLU A 331 13.76 8.22 -0.78
CA GLU A 331 14.53 7.49 0.23
C GLU A 331 15.05 8.42 1.34
N ASN A 332 15.55 9.60 0.96
CA ASN A 332 16.12 10.58 1.88
C ASN A 332 15.09 11.58 2.44
N ARG A 333 13.79 11.37 2.12
CA ARG A 333 12.67 12.20 2.61
C ARG A 333 12.86 13.70 2.39
N LYS A 334 13.40 14.06 1.21
CA LYS A 334 13.68 15.45 0.84
C LYS A 334 12.38 16.18 0.48
N ASP A 335 12.40 17.50 0.63
CA ASP A 335 11.39 18.44 0.12
C ASP A 335 9.93 18.10 0.52
N GLY A 336 9.75 17.46 1.71
CA GLY A 336 8.43 17.09 2.21
C GLY A 336 7.74 15.96 1.42
N VAL A 337 8.52 15.11 0.74
CA VAL A 337 7.97 14.03 -0.08
C VAL A 337 7.08 13.09 0.73
N ILE A 338 5.91 12.78 0.15
CA ILE A 338 5.01 11.73 0.60
C ILE A 338 5.01 10.60 -0.43
N LYS A 339 4.58 10.88 -1.66
CA LYS A 339 4.62 9.95 -2.79
C LYS A 339 5.17 10.63 -4.04
N VAL A 340 5.76 9.82 -4.88
CA VAL A 340 6.32 10.25 -6.17
C VAL A 340 5.58 9.55 -7.29
N ALA A 341 5.07 10.31 -8.25
CA ALA A 341 4.52 9.78 -9.49
C ALA A 341 5.61 9.78 -10.58
N ILE A 342 5.72 8.67 -11.31
CA ILE A 342 6.70 8.44 -12.37
C ILE A 342 5.98 8.29 -13.69
N PHE A 343 6.30 9.16 -14.65
CA PHE A 343 5.77 9.11 -16.00
C PHE A 343 6.77 8.37 -16.91
N PRO A 344 6.38 7.29 -17.58
CA PRO A 344 7.28 6.53 -18.48
C PRO A 344 7.83 7.35 -19.65
N ARG A 345 7.16 8.44 -20.06
CA ARG A 345 7.55 9.33 -21.17
C ARG A 345 7.51 10.79 -20.77
#